data_435f197a744ea922b8f92052a3a431eb
#
_entry.id   435f197a744ea922b8f92052a3a431eb
#
_cell.length_a   1.000
_cell.length_b   1.000
_cell.length_c   1.000
_cell.angle_alpha   90.00
_cell.angle_beta   90.00
_cell.angle_gamma   90.00
#
_symmetry.space_group_name_H-M   'P 1'
#
loop_
_entity.id
_entity.type
_entity.pdbx_description
1 polymer ?
#
loop_
_entity_poly.entity_id
_entity_poly.type
_entity_poly.pdbx_seq_one_letter_code
_entity_poly.pdbx_strand_id
1 'polypeptide(L)'
;IRYDDYSGRNDLTLMKTARGRDNIYFYAETANDIRLSGKEGRMTLFIGTGEENSFSGFGYAVNLGSSDGKKAPLVRLASDGSSTVIGEVDMKVEEDQIMFAVPRSLIGCADGLVDITFKWADGFAINDGKNDIMTFYSQGDAAPIGRFAYVFSEKK
;
A
#
# COMPACT_ATOMS: atom_id res chain seq x y z
N ILE A 1 8.94 -9.81 -17.34
CA ILE A 1 8.87 -8.45 -17.89
C ILE A 1 9.13 -7.48 -16.74
N ARG A 2 10.12 -6.65 -16.92
CA ARG A 2 10.45 -5.61 -15.97
C ARG A 2 9.92 -4.28 -16.50
N TYR A 3 9.13 -3.59 -15.66
CA TYR A 3 8.73 -2.23 -15.91
C TYR A 3 9.57 -1.32 -15.05
N ASP A 4 10.26 -0.39 -15.67
CA ASP A 4 11.08 0.59 -14.96
C ASP A 4 10.42 1.97 -15.08
N ASP A 5 10.25 2.62 -13.95
CA ASP A 5 9.87 4.02 -13.90
C ASP A 5 11.13 4.87 -13.97
N TYR A 6 11.37 5.48 -15.10
CA TYR A 6 12.54 6.33 -15.31
C TYR A 6 12.37 7.74 -14.73
N SER A 7 11.25 8.03 -14.08
CA SER A 7 11.06 9.34 -13.43
C SER A 7 11.99 9.55 -12.23
N GLY A 8 12.57 8.49 -11.69
CA GLY A 8 13.37 8.51 -10.47
C GLY A 8 12.55 8.78 -9.21
N ARG A 9 11.23 8.76 -9.33
CA ARG A 9 10.29 9.01 -8.25
C ARG A 9 10.06 7.72 -7.47
N ASN A 10 10.31 7.77 -6.17
CA ASN A 10 9.97 6.68 -5.23
C ASN A 10 10.31 5.25 -5.69
N ASP A 11 11.47 5.06 -6.35
CA ASP A 11 11.92 3.73 -6.74
C ASP A 11 12.19 2.88 -5.50
N LEU A 12 11.46 1.78 -5.36
CA LEU A 12 11.51 0.92 -4.17
C LEU A 12 12.78 0.07 -4.13
N THR A 13 13.55 0.20 -3.05
CA THR A 13 14.82 -0.52 -2.86
C THR A 13 14.81 -1.52 -1.72
N LEU A 14 13.97 -1.30 -0.70
CA LEU A 14 13.87 -2.16 0.48
C LEU A 14 12.45 -2.11 1.04
N MET A 15 11.95 -3.25 1.51
CA MET A 15 10.67 -3.35 2.20
C MET A 15 10.79 -4.24 3.42
N LYS A 16 10.10 -3.87 4.51
CA LYS A 16 10.03 -4.65 5.74
C LYS A 16 8.60 -4.64 6.27
N THR A 17 8.21 -5.72 6.93
CA THR A 17 6.93 -5.84 7.61
C THR A 17 7.17 -6.47 8.97
N ALA A 18 6.55 -5.89 9.99
CA ALA A 18 6.62 -6.40 11.35
C ALA A 18 5.26 -6.35 12.02
N ARG A 19 5.01 -7.29 12.90
CA ARG A 19 3.76 -7.40 13.62
C ARG A 19 3.97 -7.02 15.08
N GLY A 20 3.23 -6.02 15.54
CA GLY A 20 3.11 -5.67 16.95
C GLY A 20 1.83 -6.25 17.55
N ARG A 21 1.56 -5.90 18.82
CA ARG A 21 0.35 -6.33 19.52
C ARG A 21 -0.93 -5.78 18.86
N ASP A 22 -0.94 -4.48 18.58
CA ASP A 22 -2.11 -3.77 18.09
C ASP A 22 -1.99 -3.32 16.64
N ASN A 23 -0.78 -3.25 16.11
CA ASN A 23 -0.50 -2.75 14.77
C ASN A 23 0.36 -3.73 13.96
N ILE A 24 0.24 -3.62 12.64
CA ILE A 24 1.21 -4.17 11.70
C ILE A 24 1.97 -2.98 11.13
N TYR A 25 3.29 -3.06 11.13
CA TYR A 25 4.17 -2.00 10.64
C TYR A 25 4.69 -2.37 9.26
N PHE A 26 4.51 -1.46 8.32
CA PHE A 26 5.01 -1.60 6.96
C PHE A 26 6.03 -0.51 6.70
N TYR A 27 7.19 -0.89 6.24
CA TYR A 27 8.32 0.00 6.00
C TYR A 27 8.85 -0.21 4.59
N ALA A 28 9.15 0.89 3.92
CA ALA A 28 9.79 0.86 2.61
C ALA A 28 10.87 1.94 2.50
N GLU A 29 11.91 1.65 1.75
CA GLU A 29 12.94 2.61 1.33
C GLU A 29 12.91 2.75 -0.18
N THR A 30 13.26 3.94 -0.63
CA THR A 30 13.34 4.28 -2.05
C THR A 30 14.76 4.72 -2.42
N ALA A 31 15.09 4.72 -3.71
CA ALA A 31 16.41 5.14 -4.20
C ALA A 31 16.68 6.63 -3.98
N ASN A 32 15.61 7.44 -3.99
CA ASN A 32 15.68 8.89 -3.79
C ASN A 32 14.68 9.30 -2.71
N ASP A 33 14.75 10.56 -2.26
CA ASP A 33 13.83 11.07 -1.26
C ASP A 33 12.37 10.93 -1.70
N ILE A 34 11.52 10.49 -0.77
CA ILE A 34 10.10 10.26 -1.02
C ILE A 34 9.38 11.59 -1.22
N ARG A 35 8.62 11.66 -2.31
CA ARG A 35 7.81 12.83 -2.65
C ARG A 35 6.37 12.59 -2.24
N LEU A 36 5.84 13.50 -1.43
CA LEU A 36 4.44 13.48 -1.00
C LEU A 36 3.56 14.40 -1.81
N SER A 37 4.16 15.28 -2.61
CA SER A 37 3.43 16.29 -3.41
C SER A 37 3.01 15.77 -4.77
N GLY A 38 1.81 16.15 -5.19
CA GLY A 38 1.27 15.82 -6.51
C GLY A 38 0.15 14.79 -6.46
N LYS A 39 -0.64 14.73 -7.53
CA LYS A 39 -1.73 13.75 -7.70
C LYS A 39 -1.21 12.37 -8.08
N GLU A 40 -0.05 12.35 -8.69
CA GLU A 40 0.65 11.15 -9.12
C GLU A 40 1.93 10.99 -8.30
N GLY A 41 2.38 9.78 -8.10
CA GLY A 41 3.66 9.52 -7.43
C GLY A 41 3.57 9.39 -5.90
N ARG A 42 2.43 8.96 -5.40
CA ARG A 42 2.28 8.65 -3.98
C ARG A 42 2.61 7.21 -3.68
N MET A 43 3.26 7.01 -2.56
CA MET A 43 3.50 5.66 -2.05
C MET A 43 2.20 5.11 -1.46
N THR A 44 1.61 4.14 -2.13
CA THR A 44 0.38 3.45 -1.71
C THR A 44 0.71 2.02 -1.30
N LEU A 45 0.16 1.60 -0.16
CA LEU A 45 0.27 0.23 0.32
C LEU A 45 -1.07 -0.48 0.13
N PHE A 46 -1.07 -1.61 -0.56
CA PHE A 46 -2.23 -2.48 -0.72
C PHE A 46 -2.09 -3.68 0.21
N ILE A 47 -3.17 -4.04 0.90
CA ILE A 47 -3.20 -5.13 1.87
C ILE A 47 -4.36 -6.07 1.57
N GLY A 48 -4.08 -7.38 1.50
CA GLY A 48 -5.07 -8.43 1.37
C GLY A 48 -5.12 -9.31 2.61
N THR A 49 -6.30 -9.54 3.14
CA THR A 49 -6.53 -10.43 4.30
C THR A 49 -7.50 -11.57 3.97
N GLY A 50 -7.76 -11.82 2.67
CA GLY A 50 -8.63 -12.91 2.21
C GLY A 50 -10.07 -12.51 1.97
N GLU A 51 -10.37 -11.22 1.83
CA GLU A 51 -11.73 -10.76 1.54
C GLU A 51 -12.20 -11.19 0.15
N GLU A 52 -13.46 -11.65 0.05
CA GLU A 52 -14.05 -12.05 -1.23
C GLU A 52 -14.26 -10.86 -2.17
N ASN A 53 -14.84 -9.78 -1.66
CA ASN A 53 -15.04 -8.55 -2.45
C ASN A 53 -13.82 -7.64 -2.32
N SER A 54 -12.81 -7.88 -3.14
CA SER A 54 -11.53 -7.18 -3.09
C SER A 54 -11.06 -6.78 -4.48
N PHE A 55 -10.19 -5.80 -4.53
CA PHE A 55 -9.55 -5.33 -5.76
C PHE A 55 -8.24 -6.10 -5.98
N SER A 56 -8.23 -6.97 -6.98
CA SER A 56 -7.04 -7.80 -7.32
C SER A 56 -6.46 -8.58 -6.14
N GLY A 57 -7.31 -9.04 -5.21
CA GLY A 57 -6.89 -9.75 -3.99
C GLY A 57 -6.58 -8.85 -2.80
N PHE A 58 -6.67 -7.52 -2.97
CA PHE A 58 -6.44 -6.56 -1.91
C PHE A 58 -7.76 -5.94 -1.44
N GLY A 59 -8.06 -6.10 -0.15
CA GLY A 59 -9.25 -5.52 0.45
C GLY A 59 -9.04 -4.13 1.02
N TYR A 60 -7.80 -3.70 1.18
CA TYR A 60 -7.45 -2.42 1.81
C TYR A 60 -6.32 -1.72 1.09
N ALA A 61 -6.31 -0.39 1.17
CA ALA A 61 -5.20 0.43 0.72
C ALA A 61 -4.93 1.56 1.71
N VAL A 62 -3.67 1.89 1.87
CA VAL A 62 -3.21 3.00 2.70
C VAL A 62 -2.59 4.06 1.81
N ASN A 63 -2.94 5.33 2.07
CA ASN A 63 -2.42 6.49 1.36
C ASN A 63 -2.89 6.57 -0.11
N LEU A 64 -4.07 6.06 -0.38
CA LEU A 64 -4.73 6.20 -1.67
C LEU A 64 -5.49 7.54 -1.68
N GLY A 65 -4.85 8.61 -2.06
CA GLY A 65 -5.40 9.96 -1.99
C GLY A 65 -4.47 10.95 -1.32
N SER A 66 -4.99 12.01 -0.71
CA SER A 66 -4.19 13.03 -0.04
C SER A 66 -3.82 12.65 1.38
N SER A 67 -2.63 13.01 1.80
CA SER A 67 -2.18 12.88 3.19
C SER A 67 -1.44 14.15 3.63
N ASP A 68 -1.36 14.35 4.94
CA ASP A 68 -0.65 15.49 5.54
C ASP A 68 0.81 15.17 5.91
N GLY A 69 1.29 13.97 5.56
CA GLY A 69 2.63 13.49 5.90
C GLY A 69 2.75 12.88 7.30
N LYS A 70 1.71 12.95 8.12
CA LYS A 70 1.68 12.38 9.48
C LYS A 70 0.65 11.26 9.62
N LYS A 71 -0.46 11.38 8.89
CA LYS A 71 -1.50 10.36 8.84
C LYS A 71 -1.91 10.12 7.41
N ALA A 72 -2.26 8.89 7.11
CA ALA A 72 -2.72 8.49 5.80
C ALA A 72 -4.10 7.84 5.87
N PRO A 73 -4.97 8.07 4.88
CA PRO A 73 -6.26 7.42 4.87
C PRO A 73 -6.11 5.91 4.65
N LEU A 74 -6.88 5.13 5.39
CA LEU A 74 -7.07 3.70 5.17
C LEU A 74 -8.43 3.50 4.52
N VAL A 75 -8.45 2.85 3.37
CA VAL A 75 -9.68 2.60 2.63
C VAL A 75 -9.95 1.10 2.49
N ARG A 76 -11.24 0.75 2.41
CA ARG A 76 -11.71 -0.58 2.00
C ARG A 76 -11.90 -0.56 0.48
N LEU A 77 -11.33 -1.53 -0.20
CA LEU A 77 -11.42 -1.68 -1.65
C LEU A 77 -12.45 -2.75 -2.02
N ALA A 78 -13.25 -2.46 -3.02
CA ALA A 78 -14.20 -3.40 -3.61
C ALA A 78 -13.70 -3.92 -4.97
N SER A 79 -14.28 -5.01 -5.44
CA SER A 79 -13.87 -5.67 -6.69
C SER A 79 -14.05 -4.81 -7.94
N ASP A 80 -14.96 -3.82 -7.89
CA ASP A 80 -15.17 -2.86 -8.98
C ASP A 80 -14.17 -1.71 -9.00
N GLY A 81 -13.20 -1.70 -8.06
CA GLY A 81 -12.21 -0.66 -7.91
C GLY A 81 -12.65 0.53 -7.07
N SER A 82 -13.86 0.53 -6.54
CA SER A 82 -14.33 1.59 -5.64
C SER A 82 -13.67 1.48 -4.28
N SER A 83 -13.56 2.61 -3.57
CA SER A 83 -12.93 2.68 -2.25
C SER A 83 -13.78 3.48 -1.27
N THR A 84 -13.74 3.09 -0.01
CA THR A 84 -14.42 3.77 1.09
C THR A 84 -13.44 3.99 2.22
N VAL A 85 -13.29 5.23 2.68
CA VAL A 85 -12.42 5.55 3.83
C VAL A 85 -13.02 4.94 5.10
N ILE A 86 -12.24 4.12 5.78
CA ILE A 86 -12.65 3.46 7.03
C ILE A 86 -11.85 3.94 8.25
N GLY A 87 -10.81 4.72 8.05
CA GLY A 87 -10.00 5.26 9.13
C GLY A 87 -8.75 5.94 8.63
N GLU A 88 -7.88 6.26 9.57
CA GLU A 88 -6.56 6.82 9.29
C GLU A 88 -5.51 5.99 10.02
N VAL A 89 -4.31 5.92 9.44
CA VAL A 89 -3.16 5.25 10.02
C VAL A 89 -2.03 6.23 10.24
N ASP A 90 -1.19 5.96 11.23
CA ASP A 90 0.00 6.76 11.46
C ASP A 90 1.00 6.53 10.32
N MET A 91 1.55 7.61 9.81
CA MET A 91 2.52 7.62 8.74
C MET A 91 3.74 8.42 9.16
N LYS A 92 4.93 7.91 8.86
CA LYS A 92 6.18 8.63 9.05
C LYS A 92 6.98 8.57 7.75
N VAL A 93 7.38 9.73 7.27
CA VAL A 93 8.24 9.86 6.10
C VAL A 93 9.48 10.65 6.50
N GLU A 94 10.66 10.08 6.29
CA GLU A 94 11.96 10.73 6.48
C GLU A 94 12.84 10.41 5.28
N GLU A 95 13.21 11.44 4.50
CA GLU A 95 14.10 11.31 3.36
C GLU A 95 13.61 10.23 2.37
N ASP A 96 14.29 9.08 2.32
CA ASP A 96 14.01 7.95 1.45
C ASP A 96 13.19 6.83 2.14
N GLN A 97 12.66 7.08 3.34
CA GLN A 97 11.99 6.08 4.17
C GLN A 97 10.53 6.44 4.41
N ILE A 98 9.65 5.46 4.33
CA ILE A 98 8.23 5.58 4.69
C ILE A 98 7.83 4.41 5.57
N MET A 99 7.02 4.70 6.61
CA MET A 99 6.45 3.69 7.48
C MET A 99 4.97 3.98 7.73
N PHE A 100 4.16 2.92 7.70
CA PHE A 100 2.77 2.93 8.15
C PHE A 100 2.61 2.03 9.36
N ALA A 101 1.86 2.50 10.36
CA ALA A 101 1.41 1.69 11.48
C ALA A 101 -0.09 1.43 11.31
N VAL A 102 -0.44 0.25 10.82
CA VAL A 102 -1.83 -0.11 10.48
C VAL A 102 -2.46 -0.86 11.65
N PRO A 103 -3.52 -0.31 12.28
CA PRO A 103 -4.22 -1.01 13.35
C PRO A 103 -4.81 -2.34 12.87
N ARG A 104 -4.47 -3.42 13.56
CA ARG A 104 -4.95 -4.77 13.21
C ARG A 104 -6.46 -4.88 13.22
N SER A 105 -7.12 -4.16 14.15
CA SER A 105 -8.58 -4.15 14.25
C SER A 105 -9.29 -3.57 13.03
N LEU A 106 -8.65 -2.61 12.34
CA LEU A 106 -9.26 -1.95 11.17
C LEU A 106 -9.24 -2.83 9.93
N ILE A 107 -8.35 -3.81 9.86
CA ILE A 107 -8.23 -4.72 8.72
C ILE A 107 -8.66 -6.16 9.06
N GLY A 108 -9.40 -6.33 10.16
CA GLY A 108 -10.01 -7.60 10.50
C GLY A 108 -9.06 -8.68 11.01
N CYS A 109 -7.86 -8.31 11.48
CA CYS A 109 -6.89 -9.26 12.02
C CYS A 109 -6.42 -8.94 13.45
N ALA A 110 -7.36 -8.48 14.28
CA ALA A 110 -7.10 -8.10 15.68
C ALA A 110 -6.63 -9.28 16.53
N ASP A 111 -7.15 -10.46 16.25
CA ASP A 111 -6.89 -11.67 17.03
C ASP A 111 -6.11 -12.70 16.23
N GLY A 112 -5.32 -13.50 16.93
CA GLY A 112 -4.63 -14.65 16.37
C GLY A 112 -3.38 -14.31 15.55
N LEU A 113 -3.01 -15.26 14.70
CA LEU A 113 -1.84 -15.15 13.86
C LEU A 113 -2.14 -14.29 12.62
N VAL A 114 -1.20 -13.45 12.24
CA VAL A 114 -1.32 -12.62 11.05
C VAL A 114 -1.01 -13.44 9.79
N ASP A 115 -1.86 -13.33 8.79
CA ASP A 115 -1.68 -13.96 7.49
C ASP A 115 -2.22 -13.01 6.43
N ILE A 116 -1.33 -12.23 5.82
CA ILE A 116 -1.69 -11.16 4.89
C ILE A 116 -0.82 -11.21 3.64
N THR A 117 -1.35 -10.61 2.59
CA THR A 117 -0.57 -10.22 1.41
C THR A 117 -0.45 -8.71 1.35
N PHE A 118 0.61 -8.20 0.73
CA PHE A 118 0.76 -6.76 0.56
C PHE A 118 1.54 -6.41 -0.70
N LYS A 119 1.34 -5.17 -1.14
CA LYS A 119 2.00 -4.63 -2.33
C LYS A 119 2.21 -3.13 -2.15
N TRP A 120 3.42 -2.68 -2.42
CA TRP A 120 3.74 -1.26 -2.50
C TRP A 120 3.64 -0.79 -3.95
N ALA A 121 3.07 0.40 -4.16
CA ALA A 121 3.02 1.03 -5.46
C ALA A 121 3.28 2.53 -5.36
N ASP A 122 4.09 3.05 -6.26
CA ASP A 122 4.27 4.48 -6.49
C ASP A 122 3.47 4.88 -7.74
N GLY A 123 2.77 5.99 -7.68
CA GLY A 123 2.05 6.53 -8.82
C GLY A 123 0.77 5.80 -9.19
N PHE A 124 0.16 5.09 -8.24
CA PHE A 124 -1.13 4.43 -8.50
C PHE A 124 -2.23 5.47 -8.72
N ALA A 125 -2.92 5.38 -9.86
CA ALA A 125 -3.94 6.35 -10.24
C ALA A 125 -5.37 5.84 -10.00
N ILE A 126 -6.27 6.79 -9.79
CA ILE A 126 -7.70 6.55 -9.74
C ILE A 126 -8.32 7.13 -11.01
N ASN A 127 -8.99 6.29 -11.79
CA ASN A 127 -9.69 6.71 -13.01
C ASN A 127 -11.19 6.72 -12.75
N ASP A 128 -11.86 7.86 -13.06
CA ASP A 128 -13.31 8.05 -12.87
C ASP A 128 -13.78 7.68 -11.44
N GLY A 129 -12.97 8.02 -10.43
CA GLY A 129 -13.26 7.70 -9.03
C GLY A 129 -13.03 6.24 -8.64
N LYS A 130 -12.47 5.43 -9.56
CA LYS A 130 -12.17 4.02 -9.32
C LYS A 130 -10.70 3.73 -9.55
N ASN A 131 -10.18 2.75 -8.82
CA ASN A 131 -8.82 2.28 -8.98
C ASN A 131 -8.70 1.47 -10.27
N ASP A 132 -7.58 1.61 -10.97
CA ASP A 132 -7.31 0.90 -12.21
C ASP A 132 -6.13 -0.04 -12.01
N ILE A 133 -6.40 -1.34 -12.16
CA ILE A 133 -5.38 -2.38 -12.02
C ILE A 133 -4.23 -2.22 -13.04
N MET A 134 -4.50 -1.64 -14.19
CA MET A 134 -3.46 -1.41 -15.20
C MET A 134 -2.39 -0.43 -14.73
N THR A 135 -2.70 0.38 -13.72
CA THR A 135 -1.73 1.29 -13.11
C THR A 135 -0.55 0.54 -12.47
N PHE A 136 -0.76 -0.69 -11.99
CA PHE A 136 0.32 -1.54 -11.50
C PHE A 136 1.37 -1.87 -12.58
N TYR A 137 1.00 -1.76 -13.84
CA TYR A 137 1.85 -2.13 -14.97
C TYR A 137 2.44 -0.93 -15.69
N SER A 138 1.75 0.22 -15.68
CA SER A 138 2.03 1.30 -16.61
C SER A 138 2.53 2.59 -15.97
N GLN A 139 2.33 2.77 -14.67
CA GLN A 139 2.66 4.02 -13.99
C GLN A 139 3.38 3.75 -12.67
N GLY A 140 4.52 4.41 -12.48
CA GLY A 140 5.29 4.31 -11.27
C GLY A 140 6.01 2.97 -11.08
N ASP A 141 6.47 2.74 -9.86
CA ASP A 141 7.14 1.51 -9.45
C ASP A 141 6.23 0.71 -8.52
N ALA A 142 6.23 -0.59 -8.66
CA ALA A 142 5.45 -1.48 -7.82
C ALA A 142 6.31 -2.64 -7.31
N ALA A 143 6.12 -3.00 -6.06
CA ALA A 143 6.82 -4.12 -5.44
C ALA A 143 5.83 -5.04 -4.72
N PRO A 144 5.68 -6.28 -5.15
CA PRO A 144 6.30 -6.87 -6.35
C PRO A 144 5.65 -6.40 -7.65
N ILE A 145 6.31 -6.67 -8.77
CA ILE A 145 5.86 -6.23 -10.10
C ILE A 145 4.60 -6.99 -10.54
N GLY A 146 3.69 -6.26 -11.18
CA GLY A 146 2.52 -6.85 -11.85
C GLY A 146 1.48 -7.37 -10.85
N ARG A 147 1.03 -8.59 -11.08
CA ARG A 147 -0.05 -9.22 -10.29
C ARG A 147 0.40 -9.83 -8.97
N PHE A 148 1.69 -9.92 -8.74
CA PHE A 148 2.22 -10.59 -7.56
C PHE A 148 2.03 -9.74 -6.31
N ALA A 149 2.00 -10.40 -5.16
CA ALA A 149 2.00 -9.78 -3.86
C ALA A 149 3.01 -10.47 -2.94
N TYR A 150 3.57 -9.72 -2.01
CA TYR A 150 4.35 -10.30 -0.93
C TYR A 150 3.43 -10.92 0.11
N VAL A 151 3.92 -11.95 0.77
CA VAL A 151 3.19 -12.64 1.84
C VAL A 151 3.90 -12.39 3.16
N PHE A 152 3.15 -11.96 4.16
CA PHE A 152 3.56 -11.95 5.56
C PHE A 152 2.64 -12.89 6.31
N SER A 153 3.15 -14.05 6.73
CA SER A 153 2.35 -15.08 7.38
C SER A 153 3.06 -15.62 8.62
N GLU A 154 2.33 -15.61 9.74
CA GLU A 154 2.73 -16.28 10.97
C GLU A 154 2.25 -17.73 11.02
N LYS A 155 1.38 -18.12 10.09
CA LYS A 155 0.88 -19.50 9.96
C LYS A 155 1.92 -20.36 9.26
N LYS A 156 2.14 -21.53 9.79
CA LYS A 156 3.04 -22.52 9.24
C LYS A 156 2.27 -23.57 8.43
#